data_ff42fbc37c08866cfba316aaf272ad65
#
_entry.id   ff42fbc37c08866cfba316aaf272ad65
#
_cell.length_a   1.000
_cell.length_b   1.000
_cell.length_c   1.000
_cell.angle_alpha   90.00
_cell.angle_beta   90.00
_cell.angle_gamma   90.00
#
_symmetry.space_group_name_H-M   'P 1'
#
loop_
_entity.id
_entity.type
_entity.pdbx_description
1 polymer ?
#
loop_
_entity_poly.entity_id
_entity_poly.type
_entity_poly.pdbx_seq_one_letter_code
_entity_poly.pdbx_strand_id
1 'polypeptide(L)'
;MKSIRILFTLTMSVLLGLTSCEETTEAGEFDNWKERNTLYINSIAAEARANTYGDWKIFLAEGLDTAKVWGNENYVYCHVVKSGNGTEHPLFTDSVVINYNGRLMPSKTYPDGYKFDSSYKGELNPSFNVPVTLLLNETVKGFYTAVQHMVDGDVWKVYIPSLLGYGEGGTTGVPGYSTLIFDINLVSFHRPKK
;
A
#
# COMPACT_ATOMS: atom_id res chain seq x y z
N MET A 1 55.15 28.11 -71.50
CA MET A 1 55.21 27.23 -70.31
C MET A 1 53.98 27.54 -69.51
N LYS A 2 53.08 26.56 -69.40
CA LYS A 2 51.69 26.74 -68.97
C LYS A 2 51.58 26.52 -67.45
N SER A 3 51.11 27.54 -66.73
CA SER A 3 50.84 27.48 -65.33
C SER A 3 49.46 26.79 -65.07
N ILE A 4 49.43 25.66 -64.39
CA ILE A 4 48.21 24.99 -63.96
C ILE A 4 47.79 25.59 -62.61
N ARG A 5 46.65 26.28 -62.61
CA ARG A 5 46.00 26.74 -61.36
C ARG A 5 45.14 25.62 -60.84
N ILE A 6 45.52 25.07 -59.71
CA ILE A 6 44.72 24.11 -59.01
C ILE A 6 43.71 24.88 -58.14
N LEU A 7 42.44 24.77 -58.51
CA LEU A 7 41.34 25.36 -57.77
C LEU A 7 40.97 24.40 -56.60
N PHE A 8 41.31 24.78 -55.37
CA PHE A 8 40.98 24.03 -54.19
C PHE A 8 39.59 24.46 -53.73
N THR A 9 38.56 23.68 -54.07
CA THR A 9 37.21 23.88 -53.54
C THR A 9 37.11 23.24 -52.18
N LEU A 10 37.10 24.08 -51.11
CA LEU A 10 36.87 23.71 -49.73
C LEU A 10 35.39 23.48 -49.59
N THR A 11 34.94 22.19 -49.56
CA THR A 11 33.60 21.80 -49.18
C THR A 11 33.56 21.74 -47.68
N MET A 12 33.01 22.79 -47.06
CA MET A 12 32.74 22.85 -45.65
C MET A 12 31.45 22.02 -45.35
N SER A 13 31.62 20.77 -44.98
CA SER A 13 30.53 19.94 -44.50
C SER A 13 30.07 20.44 -43.13
N VAL A 14 28.91 21.13 -43.10
CA VAL A 14 28.23 21.49 -41.88
C VAL A 14 27.63 20.19 -41.32
N LEU A 15 28.28 19.61 -40.31
CA LEU A 15 27.75 18.54 -39.50
C LEU A 15 26.68 19.17 -38.58
N LEU A 16 25.41 19.13 -38.98
CA LEU A 16 24.29 19.38 -38.13
C LEU A 16 24.20 18.20 -37.12
N GLY A 17 24.81 18.39 -35.95
CA GLY A 17 24.58 17.52 -34.83
C GLY A 17 23.13 17.64 -34.42
N LEU A 18 22.34 16.63 -34.79
CA LEU A 18 21.03 16.39 -34.14
C LEU A 18 21.32 15.95 -32.71
N THR A 19 21.42 16.91 -31.80
CA THR A 19 21.21 16.62 -30.38
C THR A 19 19.74 16.27 -30.23
N SER A 20 19.43 14.98 -30.37
CA SER A 20 18.19 14.43 -29.83
C SER A 20 18.23 14.67 -28.32
N CYS A 21 17.60 15.74 -27.85
CA CYS A 21 17.15 15.77 -26.48
C CYS A 21 16.13 14.64 -26.38
N GLU A 22 16.54 13.47 -25.88
CA GLU A 22 15.61 12.58 -25.17
C GLU A 22 15.07 13.40 -24.00
N GLU A 23 13.89 13.98 -24.18
CA GLU A 23 13.07 14.34 -23.04
C GLU A 23 12.86 13.05 -22.26
N THR A 24 13.67 12.82 -21.24
CA THR A 24 13.36 11.89 -20.19
C THR A 24 12.13 12.45 -19.49
N THR A 25 10.94 12.13 -20.00
CA THR A 25 9.69 12.33 -19.28
C THR A 25 9.87 11.55 -17.97
N GLU A 26 10.10 12.25 -16.87
CA GLU A 26 10.10 11.59 -15.55
C GLU A 26 8.76 10.88 -15.42
N ALA A 27 8.82 9.58 -15.14
CA ALA A 27 7.63 8.77 -14.97
C ALA A 27 6.74 9.42 -13.91
N GLY A 28 5.47 9.65 -14.23
CA GLY A 28 4.50 10.21 -13.32
C GLY A 28 4.34 9.32 -12.07
N GLU A 29 3.91 9.91 -10.96
CA GLU A 29 3.74 9.22 -9.67
C GLU A 29 2.94 7.91 -9.80
N PHE A 30 1.94 7.88 -10.67
CA PHE A 30 1.02 6.75 -10.85
C PHE A 30 1.24 5.97 -12.15
N ASP A 31 2.36 6.19 -12.85
CA ASP A 31 2.69 5.40 -14.04
C ASP A 31 2.90 3.93 -13.67
N ASN A 32 2.34 3.02 -14.47
CA ASN A 32 2.33 1.58 -14.23
C ASN A 32 1.82 1.19 -12.82
N TRP A 33 0.90 2.00 -12.25
CA TRP A 33 0.47 1.86 -10.87
C TRP A 33 -0.09 0.48 -10.52
N LYS A 34 -0.94 -0.08 -11.40
CA LYS A 34 -1.48 -1.43 -11.23
C LYS A 34 -0.38 -2.49 -11.12
N GLU A 35 0.56 -2.48 -12.06
CA GLU A 35 1.66 -3.44 -12.09
C GLU A 35 2.57 -3.27 -10.85
N ARG A 36 2.94 -2.04 -10.52
CA ARG A 36 3.75 -1.74 -9.33
C ARG A 36 3.09 -2.22 -8.04
N ASN A 37 1.79 -2.01 -7.87
CA ASN A 37 1.03 -2.49 -6.73
C ASN A 37 0.94 -4.01 -6.69
N THR A 38 0.78 -4.67 -7.85
CA THR A 38 0.80 -6.14 -7.94
C THR A 38 2.16 -6.71 -7.51
N LEU A 39 3.25 -6.13 -7.99
CA LEU A 39 4.60 -6.54 -7.60
C LEU A 39 4.85 -6.29 -6.11
N TYR A 40 4.41 -5.15 -5.60
CA TYR A 40 4.55 -4.79 -4.19
C TYR A 40 3.83 -5.78 -3.28
N ILE A 41 2.55 -6.08 -3.52
CA ILE A 41 1.81 -7.03 -2.69
C ILE A 41 2.37 -8.46 -2.80
N ASN A 42 2.89 -8.84 -3.95
CA ASN A 42 3.57 -10.13 -4.12
C ASN A 42 4.87 -10.21 -3.30
N SER A 43 5.63 -9.11 -3.19
CA SER A 43 6.82 -9.06 -2.33
C SER A 43 6.47 -9.17 -0.85
N ILE A 44 5.42 -8.47 -0.42
CA ILE A 44 4.88 -8.57 0.95
C ILE A 44 4.39 -10.00 1.24
N ALA A 45 3.69 -10.62 0.29
CA ALA A 45 3.23 -12.00 0.42
C ALA A 45 4.39 -13.00 0.58
N ALA A 46 5.48 -12.79 -0.15
CA ALA A 46 6.68 -13.63 -0.03
C ALA A 46 7.36 -13.46 1.33
N GLU A 47 7.51 -12.21 1.81
CA GLU A 47 8.05 -11.91 3.13
C GLU A 47 7.20 -12.51 4.25
N ALA A 48 5.88 -12.31 4.19
CA ALA A 48 4.95 -12.84 5.17
C ALA A 48 4.96 -14.38 5.23
N ARG A 49 5.10 -15.05 4.08
CA ARG A 49 5.22 -16.52 4.05
C ARG A 49 6.56 -17.03 4.56
N ALA A 50 7.64 -16.30 4.32
CA ALA A 50 8.95 -16.62 4.89
C ALA A 50 8.92 -16.53 6.42
N ASN A 51 8.20 -15.55 6.95
CA ASN A 51 7.94 -15.34 8.38
C ASN A 51 9.18 -15.55 9.27
N THR A 52 10.31 -14.99 8.86
CA THR A 52 11.64 -15.27 9.42
C THR A 52 11.72 -15.03 10.93
N TYR A 53 10.95 -14.06 11.44
CA TYR A 53 10.93 -13.69 12.86
C TYR A 53 9.67 -14.13 13.61
N GLY A 54 8.71 -14.76 12.92
CA GLY A 54 7.47 -15.26 13.52
C GLY A 54 6.42 -14.18 13.85
N ASP A 55 6.58 -12.98 13.28
CA ASP A 55 5.75 -11.80 13.52
C ASP A 55 4.73 -11.51 12.42
N TRP A 56 4.67 -12.36 11.39
CA TRP A 56 3.70 -12.25 10.32
C TRP A 56 2.50 -13.17 10.52
N LYS A 57 1.33 -12.65 10.14
CA LYS A 57 0.07 -13.40 10.04
C LYS A 57 -0.54 -13.16 8.67
N ILE A 58 -1.16 -14.20 8.10
CA ILE A 58 -1.78 -14.15 6.77
C ILE A 58 -3.21 -14.65 6.92
N PHE A 59 -4.17 -13.84 6.51
CA PHE A 59 -5.59 -14.17 6.60
C PHE A 59 -6.24 -14.15 5.23
N LEU A 60 -6.94 -15.24 4.90
CA LEU A 60 -7.82 -15.26 3.73
C LEU A 60 -8.97 -14.27 3.97
N ALA A 61 -9.33 -13.52 2.93
CA ALA A 61 -10.42 -12.56 3.03
C ALA A 61 -11.71 -13.22 3.48
N GLU A 62 -12.41 -12.57 4.39
CA GLU A 62 -13.66 -13.05 4.97
C GLU A 62 -14.68 -13.45 3.88
N GLY A 63 -15.36 -14.60 4.09
CA GLY A 63 -16.37 -15.14 3.17
C GLY A 63 -15.82 -15.90 1.97
N LEU A 64 -14.50 -16.09 1.85
CA LEU A 64 -13.94 -16.97 0.82
C LEU A 64 -13.83 -18.43 1.32
N ASP A 65 -13.96 -19.35 0.38
CA ASP A 65 -13.88 -20.79 0.65
C ASP A 65 -12.45 -21.20 0.99
N THR A 66 -12.20 -21.63 2.22
CA THR A 66 -10.88 -22.04 2.72
C THR A 66 -10.36 -23.34 2.10
N ALA A 67 -11.22 -24.12 1.45
CA ALA A 67 -10.83 -25.34 0.75
C ALA A 67 -10.22 -25.07 -0.64
N LYS A 68 -10.29 -23.84 -1.12
CA LYS A 68 -9.75 -23.43 -2.43
C LYS A 68 -8.39 -22.73 -2.28
N VAL A 69 -7.59 -22.84 -3.34
CA VAL A 69 -6.36 -22.07 -3.47
C VAL A 69 -6.70 -20.72 -4.11
N TRP A 70 -6.26 -19.65 -3.47
CA TRP A 70 -6.49 -18.29 -3.90
C TRP A 70 -5.17 -17.58 -4.23
N GLY A 71 -5.21 -16.59 -5.10
CA GLY A 71 -4.07 -15.71 -5.38
C GLY A 71 -3.77 -14.76 -4.23
N ASN A 72 -2.60 -14.12 -4.27
CA ASN A 72 -2.12 -13.20 -3.23
C ASN A 72 -3.08 -12.04 -2.96
N GLU A 73 -3.83 -11.63 -3.97
CA GLU A 73 -4.82 -10.56 -3.91
C GLU A 73 -6.05 -10.86 -3.04
N ASN A 74 -6.18 -12.11 -2.58
CA ASN A 74 -7.30 -12.56 -1.74
C ASN A 74 -6.92 -12.70 -0.27
N TYR A 75 -5.69 -12.38 0.10
CA TYR A 75 -5.20 -12.46 1.47
C TYR A 75 -4.84 -11.08 2.01
N VAL A 76 -5.00 -10.90 3.31
CA VAL A 76 -4.49 -9.77 4.07
C VAL A 76 -3.22 -10.19 4.78
N TYR A 77 -2.17 -9.37 4.69
CA TYR A 77 -0.88 -9.64 5.29
C TYR A 77 -0.66 -8.70 6.47
N CYS A 78 -0.42 -9.25 7.64
CA CYS A 78 -0.35 -8.50 8.88
C CYS A 78 1.01 -8.74 9.55
N HIS A 79 1.78 -7.67 9.73
CA HIS A 79 2.99 -7.67 10.53
C HIS A 79 2.65 -7.21 11.94
N VAL A 80 2.87 -8.08 12.94
CA VAL A 80 2.58 -7.81 14.35
C VAL A 80 3.69 -6.95 14.93
N VAL A 81 3.41 -5.66 15.15
CA VAL A 81 4.37 -4.72 15.75
C VAL A 81 4.39 -4.85 17.27
N LYS A 82 3.19 -5.07 17.85
CA LYS A 82 3.01 -5.31 19.28
C LYS A 82 1.80 -6.20 19.47
N SER A 83 1.96 -7.22 20.32
CA SER A 83 0.84 -8.05 20.76
C SER A 83 0.13 -7.41 21.95
N GLY A 84 -1.21 -7.38 21.90
CA GLY A 84 -2.06 -7.00 22.99
C GLY A 84 -2.19 -8.11 24.04
N ASN A 85 -3.05 -7.88 25.01
CA ASN A 85 -3.36 -8.82 26.09
C ASN A 85 -4.85 -9.16 26.18
N GLY A 86 -5.65 -8.70 25.22
CA GLY A 86 -7.05 -9.09 25.08
C GLY A 86 -7.20 -10.58 24.78
N THR A 87 -8.35 -11.13 25.08
CA THR A 87 -8.69 -12.56 24.88
C THR A 87 -9.82 -12.76 23.89
N GLU A 88 -10.52 -11.69 23.53
CA GLU A 88 -11.64 -11.71 22.60
C GLU A 88 -11.31 -10.93 21.34
N HIS A 89 -11.97 -11.29 20.24
CA HIS A 89 -11.84 -10.65 18.95
C HIS A 89 -13.11 -9.90 18.56
N PRO A 90 -13.00 -8.76 17.87
CA PRO A 90 -14.16 -8.07 17.30
C PRO A 90 -14.92 -8.96 16.32
N LEU A 91 -16.23 -8.83 16.32
CA LEU A 91 -17.10 -9.39 15.29
C LEU A 91 -17.35 -8.35 14.20
N PHE A 92 -17.74 -8.80 13.01
CA PHE A 92 -18.04 -7.93 11.87
C PHE A 92 -19.05 -6.81 12.18
N THR A 93 -19.97 -7.05 13.12
CA THR A 93 -21.03 -6.09 13.54
C THR A 93 -20.61 -5.18 14.70
N ASP A 94 -19.41 -5.34 15.23
CA ASP A 94 -18.97 -4.57 16.38
C ASP A 94 -18.49 -3.17 16.00
N SER A 95 -18.55 -2.25 16.96
CA SER A 95 -17.85 -0.98 16.90
C SER A 95 -16.46 -1.14 17.47
N VAL A 96 -15.43 -0.70 16.76
CA VAL A 96 -14.05 -0.76 17.22
C VAL A 96 -13.53 0.63 17.56
N VAL A 97 -12.80 0.74 18.66
CA VAL A 97 -12.11 1.95 19.13
C VAL A 97 -10.64 1.79 18.75
N ILE A 98 -10.17 2.58 17.80
CA ILE A 98 -8.85 2.39 17.20
C ILE A 98 -8.10 3.71 16.98
N ASN A 99 -6.78 3.60 16.94
CA ASN A 99 -5.94 4.55 16.24
C ASN A 99 -5.48 3.90 14.94
N TYR A 100 -5.50 4.64 13.83
CA TYR A 100 -5.04 4.13 12.56
C TYR A 100 -4.42 5.21 11.67
N ASN A 101 -3.62 4.75 10.73
CA ASN A 101 -3.01 5.58 9.69
C ASN A 101 -2.97 4.76 8.39
N GLY A 102 -3.62 5.26 7.36
CA GLY A 102 -3.71 4.64 6.05
C GLY A 102 -2.79 5.30 5.03
N ARG A 103 -1.96 4.50 4.36
CA ARG A 103 -1.00 4.94 3.33
C ARG A 103 -1.12 4.08 2.08
N LEU A 104 -0.73 4.66 0.95
CA LEU A 104 -0.45 3.93 -0.28
C LEU A 104 0.93 3.26 -0.19
N MET A 105 1.25 2.38 -1.15
CA MET A 105 2.60 1.82 -1.22
C MET A 105 3.66 2.92 -1.37
N PRO A 106 4.89 2.70 -0.87
CA PRO A 106 6.01 3.61 -1.07
C PRO A 106 6.27 3.94 -2.53
N SER A 107 6.66 5.18 -2.79
CA SER A 107 7.00 5.67 -4.11
C SER A 107 8.20 6.63 -4.06
N LYS A 108 8.68 7.07 -5.23
CA LYS A 108 9.80 8.03 -5.30
C LYS A 108 9.43 9.35 -4.59
N THR A 109 8.20 9.84 -4.79
CA THR A 109 7.72 11.10 -4.18
C THR A 109 7.37 10.94 -2.70
N TYR A 110 6.87 9.77 -2.33
CA TYR A 110 6.45 9.44 -0.96
C TYR A 110 7.14 8.17 -0.47
N PRO A 111 8.37 8.26 0.05
CA PRO A 111 9.15 7.08 0.48
C PRO A 111 8.46 6.22 1.55
N ASP A 112 7.65 6.85 2.40
CA ASP A 112 6.84 6.15 3.43
C ASP A 112 5.42 5.83 2.97
N GLY A 113 5.09 6.11 1.70
CA GLY A 113 3.75 6.04 1.15
C GLY A 113 2.92 7.31 1.40
N TYR A 114 2.13 7.72 0.39
CA TYR A 114 1.20 8.84 0.53
C TYR A 114 0.13 8.53 1.58
N LYS A 115 0.03 9.37 2.61
CA LYS A 115 -1.00 9.25 3.66
C LYS A 115 -2.33 9.77 3.12
N PHE A 116 -3.30 8.87 2.97
CA PHE A 116 -4.64 9.25 2.49
C PHE A 116 -5.66 9.42 3.61
N ASP A 117 -5.43 8.77 4.78
CA ASP A 117 -6.34 8.86 5.92
C ASP A 117 -5.60 8.60 7.25
N SER A 118 -6.07 9.15 8.35
CA SER A 118 -5.50 8.91 9.67
C SER A 118 -6.41 9.43 10.78
N SER A 119 -6.49 8.71 11.89
CA SER A 119 -7.15 9.16 13.12
C SER A 119 -6.27 10.09 13.97
N TYR A 120 -4.97 10.23 13.65
CA TYR A 120 -4.01 11.04 14.43
C TYR A 120 -3.01 11.78 13.53
N LYS A 121 -2.33 12.77 14.11
CA LYS A 121 -1.22 13.52 13.47
C LYS A 121 0.12 13.04 14.01
N GLY A 122 1.14 13.00 13.15
CA GLY A 122 2.48 12.55 13.51
C GLY A 122 2.60 11.03 13.64
N GLU A 123 3.30 10.56 14.66
CA GLU A 123 3.51 9.15 14.95
C GLU A 123 2.46 8.60 15.92
N LEU A 124 2.23 7.28 15.84
CA LEU A 124 1.33 6.61 16.77
C LEU A 124 1.90 6.66 18.19
N ASN A 125 1.18 7.30 19.10
CA ASN A 125 1.43 7.26 20.53
C ASN A 125 0.13 6.97 21.27
N PRO A 126 -0.13 5.71 21.64
CA PRO A 126 -1.38 5.30 22.29
C PRO A 126 -1.71 6.06 23.60
N SER A 127 -0.69 6.69 24.23
CA SER A 127 -0.89 7.46 25.46
C SER A 127 -1.41 8.88 25.21
N PHE A 128 -1.27 9.41 23.99
CA PHE A 128 -1.65 10.80 23.67
C PHE A 128 -2.66 10.91 22.53
N ASN A 129 -2.71 9.91 21.62
CA ASN A 129 -3.67 9.95 20.54
C ASN A 129 -5.07 9.63 21.06
N VAL A 130 -6.04 10.40 20.60
CA VAL A 130 -7.46 10.14 20.89
C VAL A 130 -7.96 9.15 19.83
N PRO A 131 -8.34 7.95 20.21
CA PRO A 131 -8.83 6.95 19.25
C PRO A 131 -10.20 7.36 18.71
N VAL A 132 -10.51 6.84 17.52
CA VAL A 132 -11.84 7.01 16.89
C VAL A 132 -12.64 5.72 17.02
N THR A 133 -13.96 5.86 16.98
CA THR A 133 -14.87 4.70 16.93
C THR A 133 -15.36 4.51 15.51
N LEU A 134 -15.18 3.32 14.95
CA LEU A 134 -15.67 2.91 13.65
C LEU A 134 -16.60 1.71 13.77
N LEU A 135 -17.64 1.66 12.93
CA LEU A 135 -18.39 0.44 12.69
C LEU A 135 -17.56 -0.46 11.77
N LEU A 136 -17.22 -1.66 12.21
CA LEU A 136 -16.29 -2.52 11.49
C LEU A 136 -16.82 -2.92 10.12
N ASN A 137 -18.12 -3.14 9.99
CA ASN A 137 -18.81 -3.48 8.74
C ASN A 137 -18.90 -2.32 7.72
N GLU A 138 -18.54 -1.09 8.11
CA GLU A 138 -18.46 0.07 7.20
C GLU A 138 -17.05 0.29 6.63
N THR A 139 -16.08 -0.56 7.02
CA THR A 139 -14.71 -0.49 6.53
C THR A 139 -14.49 -1.36 5.29
N VAL A 140 -13.37 -1.18 4.59
CA VAL A 140 -13.01 -2.03 3.44
C VAL A 140 -12.75 -3.48 3.87
N LYS A 141 -12.99 -4.42 2.96
CA LYS A 141 -12.94 -5.87 3.24
C LYS A 141 -11.66 -6.32 3.93
N GLY A 142 -10.51 -5.87 3.45
CA GLY A 142 -9.24 -6.25 4.06
C GLY A 142 -9.05 -5.68 5.46
N PHE A 143 -9.60 -4.49 5.74
CA PHE A 143 -9.50 -3.88 7.06
C PHE A 143 -10.28 -4.69 8.11
N TYR A 144 -11.57 -4.98 7.85
CA TYR A 144 -12.33 -5.78 8.79
C TYR A 144 -11.83 -7.23 8.90
N THR A 145 -11.33 -7.82 7.80
CA THR A 145 -10.68 -9.14 7.86
C THR A 145 -9.51 -9.13 8.85
N ALA A 146 -8.63 -8.12 8.83
CA ALA A 146 -7.51 -8.02 9.77
C ALA A 146 -8.00 -7.80 11.21
N VAL A 147 -8.87 -6.81 11.41
CA VAL A 147 -9.30 -6.39 12.76
C VAL A 147 -10.06 -7.48 13.48
N GLN A 148 -10.83 -8.33 12.79
CA GLN A 148 -11.49 -9.49 13.39
C GLN A 148 -10.52 -10.55 13.96
N HIS A 149 -9.24 -10.45 13.66
CA HIS A 149 -8.19 -11.31 14.20
C HIS A 149 -7.29 -10.61 15.23
N MET A 150 -7.52 -9.33 15.48
CA MET A 150 -6.83 -8.57 16.52
C MET A 150 -7.50 -8.74 17.89
N VAL A 151 -6.72 -8.46 18.93
CA VAL A 151 -7.22 -8.35 20.32
C VAL A 151 -6.90 -6.97 20.88
N ASP A 152 -7.55 -6.58 21.96
CA ASP A 152 -7.32 -5.29 22.62
C ASP A 152 -5.84 -5.12 22.99
N GLY A 153 -5.28 -3.99 22.58
CA GLY A 153 -3.88 -3.63 22.79
C GLY A 153 -2.93 -4.01 21.63
N ASP A 154 -3.39 -4.76 20.63
CA ASP A 154 -2.60 -5.06 19.44
C ASP A 154 -2.22 -3.79 18.66
N VAL A 155 -1.01 -3.81 18.11
CA VAL A 155 -0.55 -2.85 17.09
C VAL A 155 -0.02 -3.64 15.90
N TRP A 156 -0.70 -3.55 14.77
CA TRP A 156 -0.34 -4.28 13.55
C TRP A 156 -0.13 -3.32 12.39
N LYS A 157 0.80 -3.67 11.51
CA LYS A 157 0.88 -3.11 10.17
C LYS A 157 0.20 -4.07 9.19
N VAL A 158 -0.84 -3.59 8.53
CA VAL A 158 -1.75 -4.39 7.70
C VAL A 158 -1.62 -3.97 6.25
N TYR A 159 -1.33 -4.93 5.38
CA TYR A 159 -1.21 -4.74 3.94
C TYR A 159 -2.42 -5.36 3.26
N ILE A 160 -3.18 -4.53 2.57
CA ILE A 160 -4.46 -4.89 1.95
C ILE A 160 -4.33 -4.74 0.44
N PRO A 161 -4.41 -5.84 -0.33
CA PRO A 161 -4.47 -5.76 -1.78
C PRO A 161 -5.65 -4.91 -2.26
N SER A 162 -5.54 -4.30 -3.42
CA SER A 162 -6.59 -3.43 -3.98
C SER A 162 -7.96 -4.11 -4.06
N LEU A 163 -8.00 -5.41 -4.37
CA LEU A 163 -9.25 -6.20 -4.44
C LEU A 163 -10.02 -6.20 -3.11
N LEU A 164 -9.30 -6.15 -2.00
CA LEU A 164 -9.87 -6.13 -0.64
C LEU A 164 -9.94 -4.71 -0.05
N GLY A 165 -9.50 -3.71 -0.83
CA GLY A 165 -9.56 -2.28 -0.53
C GLY A 165 -10.61 -1.58 -1.39
N TYR A 166 -10.19 -0.57 -2.16
CA TYR A 166 -11.06 0.24 -3.01
C TYR A 166 -11.14 -0.24 -4.47
N GLY A 167 -10.58 -1.41 -4.77
CA GLY A 167 -10.69 -2.07 -6.07
C GLY A 167 -10.04 -1.32 -7.23
N GLU A 168 -10.57 -1.55 -8.42
CA GLU A 168 -10.10 -0.95 -9.66
C GLU A 168 -10.46 0.54 -9.78
N GLY A 169 -11.58 0.95 -9.17
CA GLY A 169 -12.08 2.32 -9.26
C GLY A 169 -11.37 3.29 -8.30
N GLY A 170 -10.79 2.78 -7.22
CA GLY A 170 -10.25 3.64 -6.16
C GLY A 170 -11.31 4.45 -5.41
N THR A 171 -10.89 5.51 -4.74
CA THR A 171 -11.75 6.50 -4.10
C THR A 171 -11.02 7.86 -4.04
N THR A 172 -11.63 8.90 -3.48
CA THR A 172 -10.99 10.21 -3.32
C THR A 172 -9.65 10.09 -2.57
N GLY A 173 -8.57 10.52 -3.22
CA GLY A 173 -7.21 10.44 -2.68
C GLY A 173 -6.54 9.05 -2.76
N VAL A 174 -7.24 8.02 -3.27
CA VAL A 174 -6.69 6.67 -3.46
C VAL A 174 -6.94 6.22 -4.89
N PRO A 175 -5.92 6.20 -5.76
CA PRO A 175 -6.05 5.69 -7.12
C PRO A 175 -6.54 4.24 -7.15
N GLY A 176 -7.20 3.85 -8.24
CA GLY A 176 -7.56 2.46 -8.46
C GLY A 176 -6.35 1.53 -8.44
N TYR A 177 -6.56 0.27 -8.12
CA TYR A 177 -5.52 -0.76 -7.99
C TYR A 177 -4.50 -0.51 -6.86
N SER A 178 -4.75 0.43 -5.93
CA SER A 178 -3.85 0.72 -4.82
C SER A 178 -3.86 -0.37 -3.76
N THR A 179 -2.67 -0.84 -3.40
CA THR A 179 -2.46 -1.55 -2.13
C THR A 179 -2.55 -0.54 -1.01
N LEU A 180 -3.33 -0.85 0.02
CA LEU A 180 -3.46 -0.02 1.21
C LEU A 180 -2.57 -0.57 2.32
N ILE A 181 -1.89 0.31 3.02
CA ILE A 181 -1.06 -0.03 4.17
C ILE A 181 -1.62 0.71 5.38
N PHE A 182 -2.08 -0.04 6.37
CA PHE A 182 -2.58 0.53 7.61
C PHE A 182 -1.68 0.18 8.78
N ASP A 183 -1.30 1.18 9.57
CA ASP A 183 -0.86 0.96 10.94
C ASP A 183 -2.10 1.05 11.82
N ILE A 184 -2.46 -0.02 12.53
CA ILE A 184 -3.68 -0.13 13.34
C ILE A 184 -3.30 -0.45 14.78
N ASN A 185 -3.81 0.35 15.73
CA ASN A 185 -3.81 0.01 17.15
C ASN A 185 -5.27 -0.21 17.59
N LEU A 186 -5.64 -1.44 17.91
CA LEU A 186 -6.93 -1.77 18.50
C LEU A 186 -6.90 -1.46 20.00
N VAL A 187 -7.66 -0.46 20.41
CA VAL A 187 -7.76 -0.05 21.81
C VAL A 187 -8.81 -0.88 22.56
N SER A 188 -9.99 -0.99 21.97
CA SER A 188 -11.11 -1.82 22.48
C SER A 188 -12.17 -2.00 21.39
N PHE A 189 -13.18 -2.79 21.69
CA PHE A 189 -14.38 -2.91 20.86
C PHE A 189 -15.64 -3.06 21.68
N HIS A 190 -16.79 -2.78 21.08
CA HIS A 190 -18.11 -2.84 21.71
C HIS A 190 -19.08 -3.57 20.82
N ARG A 191 -19.74 -4.57 21.39
CA ARG A 191 -20.83 -5.28 20.74
C ARG A 191 -22.13 -4.47 20.77
N PRO A 192 -22.93 -4.47 19.67
CA PRO A 192 -24.25 -3.84 19.71
C PRO A 192 -25.09 -4.46 20.84
N LYS A 193 -25.78 -3.63 21.60
CA LYS A 193 -26.77 -4.13 22.55
C LYS A 193 -27.92 -4.76 21.75
N LYS A 194 -28.28 -5.97 22.12
CA LYS A 194 -29.49 -6.65 21.61
C LYS A 194 -30.75 -5.90 22.02
#